data_218d8dfa2d73790a5e29650d918f967a
#
_entry.id   218d8dfa2d73790a5e29650d918f967a
#
_cell.length_a   1.000
_cell.length_b   1.000
_cell.length_c   1.000
_cell.angle_alpha   90.00
_cell.angle_beta   90.00
_cell.angle_gamma   90.00
#
_symmetry.space_group_name_H-M   'P 1'
#
loop_
_entity.id
_entity.type
_entity.pdbx_description
1 polymer ?
#
loop_
_entity_poly.entity_id
_entity_poly.type
_entity_poly.pdbx_seq_one_letter_code
_entity_poly.pdbx_strand_id
1 'polypeptide(L)'
;MKEKSITPEGIINQAMGMNMSFTEAEFPVEIFPSMIQRIIHEVYECQSYPIDYTAASILTAIAAGIGNTHLVQMKQGWVESAILFVALVGRPGANKSHPLSFAMKPFINFDYQQNLEFGKLYAKYEQDISMSKKERMDAGVEEFPQEPIRKRFLVSDITPEGLSYIHAPVSY
;
A
#
# COMPACT_ATOMS: atom_id res chain seq x y z
N MET A 1 -12.92 -32.07 37.13
CA MET A 1 -12.24 -31.59 35.89
C MET A 1 -10.86 -31.10 36.30
N LYS A 2 -9.77 -31.79 35.89
CA LYS A 2 -8.40 -31.31 36.16
C LYS A 2 -8.09 -30.18 35.18
N GLU A 3 -7.84 -28.97 35.68
CA GLU A 3 -7.26 -27.90 34.90
C GLU A 3 -5.92 -28.39 34.34
N LYS A 4 -5.81 -28.44 33.01
CA LYS A 4 -4.53 -28.60 32.34
C LYS A 4 -3.75 -27.29 32.53
N SER A 5 -2.74 -27.33 33.41
CA SER A 5 -1.79 -26.21 33.52
C SER A 5 -1.10 -26.04 32.16
N ILE A 6 -1.31 -24.89 31.54
CA ILE A 6 -0.64 -24.52 30.31
C ILE A 6 0.78 -24.11 30.70
N THR A 7 1.78 -24.93 30.39
CA THR A 7 3.19 -24.60 30.60
C THR A 7 3.77 -23.97 29.35
N PRO A 8 4.75 -23.06 29.47
CA PRO A 8 5.43 -22.46 28.31
C PRO A 8 6.00 -23.49 27.33
N GLU A 9 6.57 -24.59 27.86
CA GLU A 9 7.09 -25.69 27.03
C GLU A 9 5.99 -26.44 26.29
N GLY A 10 4.81 -26.56 26.88
CA GLY A 10 3.64 -27.17 26.23
C GLY A 10 3.16 -26.34 25.04
N ILE A 11 3.18 -24.99 25.14
CA ILE A 11 2.84 -24.07 24.04
C ILE A 11 3.89 -24.14 22.93
N ILE A 12 5.17 -24.18 23.30
CA ILE A 12 6.27 -24.25 22.32
C ILE A 12 6.20 -25.57 21.55
N ASN A 13 6.00 -26.70 22.23
CA ASN A 13 5.89 -28.03 21.62
C ASN A 13 4.64 -28.11 20.72
N GLN A 14 3.54 -27.52 21.12
CA GLN A 14 2.33 -27.47 20.31
C GLN A 14 2.53 -26.60 19.05
N ALA A 15 3.21 -25.45 19.16
CA ALA A 15 3.57 -24.59 18.04
C ALA A 15 4.56 -25.28 17.09
N MET A 16 5.57 -26.00 17.60
CA MET A 16 6.49 -26.81 16.80
C MET A 16 5.76 -27.96 16.10
N GLY A 17 4.82 -28.64 16.76
CA GLY A 17 4.00 -29.69 16.15
C GLY A 17 3.09 -29.18 15.03
N MET A 18 2.57 -27.96 15.15
CA MET A 18 1.82 -27.30 14.09
C MET A 18 2.70 -26.94 12.89
N ASN A 19 3.95 -26.51 13.12
CA ASN A 19 4.89 -26.18 12.04
C ASN A 19 5.28 -27.40 11.18
N MET A 20 5.20 -28.62 11.70
CA MET A 20 5.53 -29.82 10.93
C MET A 20 4.39 -30.32 10.02
N SER A 21 3.21 -29.74 10.12
CA SER A 21 2.05 -30.14 9.29
C SER A 21 1.73 -29.12 8.16
N PHE A 22 2.44 -28.00 8.07
CA PHE A 22 2.34 -27.12 6.91
C PHE A 22 3.14 -27.73 5.76
N THR A 23 2.47 -28.42 4.87
CA THR A 23 2.95 -28.59 3.50
C THR A 23 3.22 -27.19 2.97
N GLU A 24 4.44 -26.93 2.44
CA GLU A 24 4.73 -25.67 1.76
C GLU A 24 3.75 -25.58 0.58
N ALA A 25 2.66 -24.86 0.78
CA ALA A 25 1.70 -24.57 -0.28
C ALA A 25 2.26 -23.39 -1.08
N GLU A 26 2.60 -23.65 -2.33
CA GLU A 26 3.00 -22.61 -3.25
C GLU A 26 1.82 -21.67 -3.54
N PHE A 27 2.13 -20.41 -3.79
CA PHE A 27 1.11 -19.43 -4.17
C PHE A 27 0.46 -19.86 -5.52
N PRO A 28 -0.89 -19.93 -5.61
CA PRO A 28 -1.58 -20.36 -6.83
C PRO A 28 -1.49 -19.28 -7.91
N VAL A 29 -0.38 -19.22 -8.64
CA VAL A 29 -0.10 -18.17 -9.66
C VAL A 29 -1.12 -18.21 -10.80
N GLU A 30 -1.73 -19.36 -11.03
CA GLU A 30 -2.77 -19.59 -12.04
C GLU A 30 -4.06 -18.79 -11.84
N ILE A 31 -4.27 -18.20 -10.66
CA ILE A 31 -5.41 -17.29 -10.42
C ILE A 31 -5.28 -15.97 -11.21
N PHE A 32 -4.06 -15.62 -11.60
CA PHE A 32 -3.80 -14.39 -12.35
C PHE A 32 -4.04 -14.59 -13.85
N PRO A 33 -4.39 -13.51 -14.59
CA PRO A 33 -4.34 -13.52 -16.06
C PRO A 33 -2.96 -13.93 -16.57
N SER A 34 -2.90 -14.58 -17.72
CA SER A 34 -1.66 -15.12 -18.31
C SER A 34 -0.52 -14.10 -18.44
N MET A 35 -0.84 -12.83 -18.67
CA MET A 35 0.15 -11.76 -18.72
C MET A 35 0.84 -11.58 -17.36
N ILE A 36 0.09 -11.58 -16.27
CA ILE A 36 0.64 -11.44 -14.90
C ILE A 36 1.45 -12.67 -14.53
N GLN A 37 0.97 -13.89 -14.85
CA GLN A 37 1.72 -15.13 -14.64
C GLN A 37 3.09 -15.05 -15.32
N ARG A 38 3.14 -14.61 -16.58
CA ARG A 38 4.39 -14.43 -17.31
C ARG A 38 5.33 -13.44 -16.64
N ILE A 39 4.82 -12.29 -16.19
CA ILE A 39 5.63 -11.29 -15.46
C ILE A 39 6.25 -11.91 -14.20
N ILE A 40 5.47 -12.67 -13.42
CA ILE A 40 5.95 -13.31 -12.19
C ILE A 40 7.10 -14.28 -12.52
N HIS A 41 6.95 -15.11 -13.54
CA HIS A 41 7.98 -16.06 -13.95
C HIS A 41 9.22 -15.37 -14.53
N GLU A 42 9.05 -14.37 -15.38
CA GLU A 42 10.19 -13.60 -15.93
C GLU A 42 10.98 -12.88 -14.84
N VAL A 43 10.30 -12.31 -13.85
CA VAL A 43 10.97 -11.66 -12.71
C VAL A 43 11.70 -12.66 -11.83
N TYR A 44 11.16 -13.86 -11.66
CA TYR A 44 11.87 -14.96 -10.98
C TYR A 44 13.13 -15.34 -11.73
N GLU A 45 13.06 -15.59 -13.04
CA GLU A 45 14.20 -15.97 -13.87
C GLU A 45 15.29 -14.89 -13.97
N CYS A 46 14.89 -13.62 -14.13
CA CYS A 46 15.83 -12.52 -14.36
C CYS A 46 16.40 -11.91 -13.08
N GLN A 47 15.67 -11.92 -11.98
CA GLN A 47 16.01 -11.19 -10.74
C GLN A 47 16.01 -12.09 -9.49
N SER A 48 15.71 -13.37 -9.65
CA SER A 48 15.63 -14.35 -8.55
C SER A 48 14.68 -13.90 -7.44
N TYR A 49 13.59 -13.21 -7.80
CA TYR A 49 12.57 -12.86 -6.82
C TYR A 49 11.67 -14.07 -6.55
N PRO A 50 11.48 -14.45 -5.29
CA PRO A 50 10.62 -15.58 -4.95
C PRO A 50 9.21 -15.39 -5.50
N ILE A 51 8.67 -16.43 -6.15
CA ILE A 51 7.37 -16.42 -6.81
C ILE A 51 6.26 -16.01 -5.84
N ASP A 52 6.22 -16.61 -4.66
CA ASP A 52 5.19 -16.34 -3.64
C ASP A 52 5.17 -14.89 -3.20
N TYR A 53 6.34 -14.30 -2.94
CA TYR A 53 6.43 -12.89 -2.52
C TYR A 53 6.08 -11.95 -3.68
N THR A 54 6.45 -12.30 -4.89
CA THR A 54 6.14 -11.52 -6.09
C THR A 54 4.63 -11.56 -6.36
N ALA A 55 4.02 -12.74 -6.33
CA ALA A 55 2.60 -12.95 -6.55
C ALA A 55 1.75 -12.24 -5.50
N ALA A 56 2.08 -12.42 -4.20
CA ALA A 56 1.38 -11.73 -3.11
C ALA A 56 1.51 -10.21 -3.19
N SER A 57 2.68 -9.69 -3.57
CA SER A 57 2.91 -8.27 -3.73
C SER A 57 2.13 -7.68 -4.92
N ILE A 58 2.08 -8.38 -6.05
CA ILE A 58 1.28 -7.98 -7.21
C ILE A 58 -0.22 -8.00 -6.88
N LEU A 59 -0.69 -9.03 -6.18
CA LEU A 59 -2.09 -9.10 -5.73
C LEU A 59 -2.44 -7.89 -4.85
N THR A 60 -1.56 -7.55 -3.91
CA THR A 60 -1.73 -6.38 -3.04
C THR A 60 -1.75 -5.07 -3.85
N ALA A 61 -0.88 -4.93 -4.84
CA ALA A 61 -0.84 -3.76 -5.70
C ALA A 61 -2.12 -3.62 -6.53
N ILE A 62 -2.62 -4.71 -7.10
CA ILE A 62 -3.89 -4.73 -7.85
C ILE A 62 -5.05 -4.35 -6.92
N ALA A 63 -5.10 -4.93 -5.73
CA ALA A 63 -6.12 -4.63 -4.72
C ALA A 63 -6.12 -3.15 -4.32
N ALA A 64 -4.94 -2.58 -4.08
CA ALA A 64 -4.78 -1.15 -3.79
C ALA A 64 -5.22 -0.27 -4.97
N GLY A 65 -4.95 -0.67 -6.21
CA GLY A 65 -5.38 0.04 -7.41
C GLY A 65 -6.90 0.01 -7.62
N ILE A 66 -7.56 -1.09 -7.27
CA ILE A 66 -9.02 -1.21 -7.30
C ILE A 66 -9.64 -0.37 -6.17
N GLY A 67 -9.07 -0.45 -4.98
CA GLY A 67 -9.57 0.26 -3.79
C GLY A 67 -11.07 0.05 -3.58
N ASN A 68 -11.82 1.14 -3.44
CA ASN A 68 -13.27 1.16 -3.25
C ASN A 68 -14.05 1.43 -4.56
N THR A 69 -13.40 1.45 -5.72
CA THR A 69 -14.07 1.74 -7.00
C THR A 69 -14.97 0.60 -7.47
N HIS A 70 -14.67 -0.62 -7.06
CA HIS A 70 -15.43 -1.82 -7.38
C HIS A 70 -15.67 -2.66 -6.12
N LEU A 71 -16.87 -3.19 -6.03
CA LEU A 71 -17.29 -4.08 -4.96
C LEU A 71 -17.71 -5.43 -5.54
N VAL A 72 -17.42 -6.49 -4.82
CA VAL A 72 -17.85 -7.85 -5.18
C VAL A 72 -19.00 -8.26 -4.29
N GLN A 73 -20.12 -8.64 -4.90
CA GLN A 73 -21.23 -9.24 -4.19
C GLN A 73 -21.05 -10.75 -4.11
N MET A 74 -20.63 -11.24 -2.96
CA MET A 74 -20.39 -12.66 -2.69
C MET A 74 -21.70 -13.45 -2.55
N LYS A 75 -22.69 -12.83 -1.88
CA LYS A 75 -24.05 -13.34 -1.68
C LYS A 75 -25.00 -12.16 -1.54
N GLN A 76 -26.31 -12.44 -1.59
CA GLN A 76 -27.32 -11.44 -1.32
C GLN A 76 -27.10 -10.84 0.10
N GLY A 77 -26.89 -9.53 0.17
CA GLY A 77 -26.58 -8.80 1.40
C GLY A 77 -25.13 -8.90 1.90
N TRP A 78 -24.23 -9.58 1.16
CA TRP A 78 -22.79 -9.63 1.48
C TRP A 78 -21.97 -9.07 0.34
N VAL A 79 -21.44 -7.86 0.56
CA VAL A 79 -20.62 -7.12 -0.40
C VAL A 79 -19.26 -6.84 0.22
N GLU A 80 -18.18 -7.10 -0.53
CA GLU A 80 -16.80 -6.90 -0.10
C GLU A 80 -16.05 -5.98 -1.05
N SER A 81 -15.06 -5.26 -0.53
CA SER A 81 -14.12 -4.45 -1.31
C SER A 81 -12.81 -5.19 -1.57
N ALA A 82 -11.99 -4.68 -2.48
CA ALA A 82 -10.68 -5.26 -2.80
C ALA A 82 -9.59 -4.94 -1.75
N ILE A 83 -9.94 -4.54 -0.53
CA ILE A 83 -8.97 -4.19 0.51
C ILE A 83 -8.32 -5.47 1.05
N LEU A 84 -6.99 -5.54 0.97
CA LEU A 84 -6.19 -6.66 1.47
C LEU A 84 -5.20 -6.21 2.53
N PHE A 85 -5.11 -6.97 3.62
CA PHE A 85 -4.07 -6.87 4.63
C PHE A 85 -3.10 -8.03 4.44
N VAL A 86 -1.89 -7.76 3.97
CA VAL A 86 -0.91 -8.78 3.62
C VAL A 86 0.36 -8.62 4.45
N ALA A 87 0.87 -9.73 4.99
CA ALA A 87 2.15 -9.78 5.68
C ALA A 87 3.07 -10.79 4.98
N LEU A 88 4.24 -10.33 4.52
CA LEU A 88 5.28 -11.18 3.94
C LEU A 88 6.23 -11.63 5.06
N VAL A 89 6.13 -12.90 5.44
CA VAL A 89 6.94 -13.50 6.50
C VAL A 89 8.01 -14.40 5.88
N GLY A 90 9.24 -14.29 6.35
CA GLY A 90 10.34 -15.13 5.87
C GLY A 90 11.63 -14.86 6.64
N ARG A 91 12.62 -15.73 6.48
CA ARG A 91 13.93 -15.61 7.13
C ARG A 91 14.64 -14.33 6.72
N PRO A 92 15.59 -13.81 7.54
CA PRO A 92 16.49 -12.76 7.09
C PRO A 92 17.18 -13.16 5.76
N GLY A 93 17.29 -12.24 4.81
CA GLY A 93 17.86 -12.52 3.49
C GLY A 93 16.94 -13.22 2.47
N ALA A 94 15.68 -13.52 2.83
CA ALA A 94 14.72 -14.19 1.92
C ALA A 94 14.20 -13.29 0.78
N ASN A 95 14.83 -12.15 0.52
CA ASN A 95 14.50 -11.24 -0.59
C ASN A 95 13.03 -10.79 -0.65
N LYS A 96 12.44 -10.44 0.51
CA LYS A 96 11.01 -10.04 0.62
C LYS A 96 10.72 -8.64 0.07
N SER A 97 11.66 -7.71 0.27
CA SER A 97 11.42 -6.28 0.02
C SER A 97 11.47 -5.90 -1.46
N HIS A 98 12.30 -6.58 -2.26
CA HIS A 98 12.43 -6.28 -3.68
C HIS A 98 11.16 -6.62 -4.48
N PRO A 99 10.53 -7.79 -4.31
CA PRO A 99 9.23 -8.08 -4.93
C PRO A 99 8.14 -7.07 -4.59
N LEU A 100 8.08 -6.64 -3.33
CA LEU A 100 7.13 -5.62 -2.89
C LEU A 100 7.39 -4.27 -3.57
N SER A 101 8.66 -3.83 -3.58
CA SER A 101 9.05 -2.58 -4.25
C SER A 101 8.78 -2.63 -5.76
N PHE A 102 9.00 -3.79 -6.39
CA PHE A 102 8.68 -4.02 -7.80
C PHE A 102 7.19 -3.83 -8.07
N ALA A 103 6.33 -4.51 -7.30
CA ALA A 103 4.88 -4.43 -7.46
C ALA A 103 4.32 -3.03 -7.17
N MET A 104 4.93 -2.29 -6.22
CA MET A 104 4.50 -0.94 -5.85
C MET A 104 5.06 0.16 -6.75
N LYS A 105 5.95 -0.15 -7.70
CA LYS A 105 6.60 0.83 -8.56
C LYS A 105 5.64 1.79 -9.30
N PRO A 106 4.48 1.35 -9.82
CA PRO A 106 3.51 2.26 -10.44
C PRO A 106 3.02 3.36 -9.49
N PHE A 107 2.72 3.00 -8.24
CA PHE A 107 2.26 3.94 -7.21
C PHE A 107 3.38 4.88 -6.75
N ILE A 108 4.60 4.36 -6.62
CA ILE A 108 5.79 5.18 -6.30
C ILE A 108 6.01 6.24 -7.39
N ASN A 109 5.90 5.84 -8.66
CA ASN A 109 6.04 6.77 -9.78
C ASN A 109 4.91 7.82 -9.81
N PHE A 110 3.67 7.40 -9.52
CA PHE A 110 2.54 8.33 -9.40
C PHE A 110 2.80 9.35 -8.29
N ASP A 111 3.17 8.90 -7.10
CA ASP A 111 3.45 9.77 -5.96
C ASP A 111 4.62 10.73 -6.23
N TYR A 112 5.62 10.28 -6.97
CA TYR A 112 6.72 11.13 -7.42
C TYR A 112 6.23 12.28 -8.33
N GLN A 113 5.37 11.98 -9.32
CA GLN A 113 4.79 13.00 -10.19
C GLN A 113 3.89 13.97 -9.41
N GLN A 114 3.04 13.46 -8.53
CA GLN A 114 2.21 14.30 -7.66
C GLN A 114 3.04 15.21 -6.74
N ASN A 115 4.19 14.75 -6.27
CA ASN A 115 5.10 15.55 -5.47
C ASN A 115 5.75 16.69 -6.28
N LEU A 116 6.09 16.44 -7.54
CA LEU A 116 6.62 17.49 -8.44
C LEU A 116 5.56 18.55 -8.74
N GLU A 117 4.32 18.15 -8.98
CA GLU A 117 3.21 19.07 -9.19
C GLU A 117 2.90 19.89 -7.93
N PHE A 118 2.83 19.22 -6.78
CA PHE A 118 2.66 19.88 -5.49
C PHE A 118 3.75 20.93 -5.24
N GLY A 119 5.01 20.62 -5.51
CA GLY A 119 6.12 21.56 -5.32
C GLY A 119 5.94 22.85 -6.16
N LYS A 120 5.44 22.74 -7.38
CA LYS A 120 5.14 23.90 -8.24
C LYS A 120 3.97 24.72 -7.68
N LEU A 121 2.90 24.06 -7.25
CA LEU A 121 1.74 24.72 -6.69
C LEU A 121 2.07 25.40 -5.36
N TYR A 122 2.87 24.74 -4.53
CA TYR A 122 3.28 25.27 -3.24
C TYR A 122 4.19 26.48 -3.39
N ALA A 123 5.15 26.46 -4.32
CA ALA A 123 6.00 27.62 -4.62
C ALA A 123 5.16 28.83 -5.11
N LYS A 124 4.14 28.58 -5.94
CA LYS A 124 3.20 29.62 -6.35
C LYS A 124 2.40 30.15 -5.16
N TYR A 125 1.88 29.28 -4.31
CA TYR A 125 1.17 29.67 -3.11
C TYR A 125 2.04 30.53 -2.17
N GLU A 126 3.30 30.14 -1.92
CA GLU A 126 4.24 30.95 -1.13
C GLU A 126 4.47 32.33 -1.75
N GLN A 127 4.58 32.42 -3.07
CA GLN A 127 4.68 33.69 -3.78
C GLN A 127 3.42 34.53 -3.57
N ASP A 128 2.25 33.94 -3.76
CA ASP A 128 0.95 34.63 -3.67
C ASP A 128 0.68 35.14 -2.24
N ILE A 129 1.01 34.38 -1.19
CA ILE A 129 0.85 34.83 0.21
C ILE A 129 1.89 35.89 0.61
N SER A 130 3.06 35.92 -0.04
CA SER A 130 4.10 36.95 0.23
C SER A 130 3.73 38.31 -0.32
N MET A 131 2.80 38.39 -1.27
CA MET A 131 2.33 39.65 -1.85
C MET A 131 1.42 40.41 -0.89
N SER A 132 1.46 41.74 -0.92
CA SER A 132 0.49 42.56 -0.23
C SER A 132 -0.92 42.39 -0.85
N LYS A 133 -1.99 42.74 -0.09
CA LYS A 133 -3.35 42.67 -0.58
C LYS A 133 -3.55 43.43 -1.90
N LYS A 134 -2.91 44.59 -2.05
CA LYS A 134 -3.00 45.42 -3.25
C LYS A 134 -2.32 44.75 -4.45
N GLU A 135 -1.12 44.20 -4.26
CA GLU A 135 -0.39 43.48 -5.31
C GLU A 135 -1.13 42.25 -5.79
N ARG A 136 -1.77 41.48 -4.86
CA ARG A 136 -2.61 40.35 -5.24
C ARG A 136 -3.81 40.76 -6.09
N MET A 137 -4.51 41.85 -5.70
CA MET A 137 -5.62 42.39 -6.51
C MET A 137 -5.20 42.80 -7.89
N ASP A 138 -4.05 43.51 -8.01
CA ASP A 138 -3.51 43.99 -9.29
C ASP A 138 -3.06 42.81 -10.18
N ALA A 139 -2.58 41.72 -9.57
CA ALA A 139 -2.17 40.49 -10.24
C ALA A 139 -3.33 39.51 -10.52
N GLY A 140 -4.58 39.80 -10.08
CA GLY A 140 -5.73 38.93 -10.25
C GLY A 140 -5.68 37.66 -9.42
N VAL A 141 -4.93 37.66 -8.33
CA VAL A 141 -4.82 36.54 -7.37
C VAL A 141 -5.94 36.63 -6.35
N GLU A 142 -6.45 35.49 -5.88
CA GLU A 142 -7.45 35.44 -4.84
C GLU A 142 -7.01 36.17 -3.57
N GLU A 143 -7.95 36.80 -2.87
CA GLU A 143 -7.67 37.52 -1.62
C GLU A 143 -7.10 36.62 -0.54
N PHE A 144 -7.56 35.36 -0.50
CA PHE A 144 -7.09 34.30 0.41
C PHE A 144 -6.68 33.06 -0.39
N PRO A 145 -5.43 32.99 -0.88
CA PRO A 145 -4.94 31.80 -1.58
C PRO A 145 -5.06 30.56 -0.69
N GLN A 146 -5.57 29.48 -1.25
CA GLN A 146 -5.69 28.22 -0.53
C GLN A 146 -4.37 27.45 -0.59
N GLU A 147 -3.95 26.90 0.54
CA GLU A 147 -2.78 26.04 0.60
C GLU A 147 -3.02 24.76 -0.22
N PRO A 148 -2.13 24.43 -1.19
CA PRO A 148 -2.30 23.22 -1.97
C PRO A 148 -2.10 21.97 -1.12
N ILE A 149 -2.91 20.94 -1.38
CA ILE A 149 -2.86 19.67 -0.66
C ILE A 149 -2.05 18.67 -1.47
N ARG A 150 -1.06 18.06 -0.83
CA ARG A 150 -0.27 17.00 -1.45
C ARG A 150 -1.08 15.71 -1.56
N LYS A 151 -1.33 15.27 -2.80
CA LYS A 151 -1.91 13.97 -3.10
C LYS A 151 -0.84 12.88 -3.01
N ARG A 152 -1.13 11.76 -2.38
CA ARG A 152 -0.25 10.60 -2.29
C ARG A 152 -1.05 9.30 -2.20
N PHE A 153 -0.49 8.24 -2.73
CA PHE A 153 -1.04 6.89 -2.74
C PHE A 153 -0.43 6.01 -1.65
N LEU A 154 0.88 6.16 -1.47
CA LEU A 154 1.65 5.37 -0.50
C LEU A 154 1.96 6.19 0.73
N VAL A 155 1.79 5.54 1.86
CA VAL A 155 2.13 6.08 3.17
C VAL A 155 2.99 5.06 3.91
N SER A 156 4.16 5.48 4.39
CA SER A 156 5.06 4.70 5.22
C SER A 156 5.44 5.52 6.45
N ASP A 157 5.72 4.86 7.56
CA ASP A 157 6.22 5.46 8.80
C ASP A 157 5.42 6.68 9.28
N ILE A 158 4.09 6.56 9.21
CA ILE A 158 3.19 7.65 9.58
C ILE A 158 2.69 7.48 11.02
N THR A 159 2.63 8.59 11.75
CA THR A 159 1.97 8.63 13.06
C THR A 159 0.44 8.66 12.90
N PRO A 160 -0.33 8.24 13.93
CA PRO A 160 -1.79 8.34 13.90
C PRO A 160 -2.31 9.75 13.59
N GLU A 161 -1.63 10.79 14.12
CA GLU A 161 -1.97 12.19 13.87
C GLU A 161 -1.73 12.57 12.41
N GLY A 162 -0.60 12.13 11.84
CA GLY A 162 -0.29 12.33 10.43
C GLY A 162 -1.28 11.63 9.51
N LEU A 163 -1.75 10.43 9.87
CA LEU A 163 -2.79 9.71 9.14
C LEU A 163 -4.13 10.46 9.19
N SER A 164 -4.51 10.97 10.36
CA SER A 164 -5.69 11.84 10.52
C SER A 164 -5.64 13.07 9.62
N TYR A 165 -4.47 13.72 9.55
CA TYR A 165 -4.29 14.90 8.70
C TYR A 165 -4.48 14.59 7.20
N ILE A 166 -3.99 13.42 6.74
CA ILE A 166 -4.16 13.00 5.33
C ILE A 166 -5.64 12.70 5.01
N HIS A 167 -6.38 12.17 5.97
CA HIS A 167 -7.79 11.81 5.81
C HIS A 167 -8.77 12.92 6.24
N ALA A 168 -8.26 14.04 6.75
CA ALA A 168 -9.12 15.16 7.10
C ALA A 168 -9.91 15.61 5.85
N PRO A 169 -11.23 15.73 5.94
CA PRO A 169 -12.01 16.25 4.83
C PRO A 169 -11.53 17.68 4.54
N VAL A 170 -11.24 17.94 3.28
CA VAL A 170 -10.98 19.31 2.82
C VAL A 170 -12.28 20.07 3.05
N SER A 171 -12.29 20.97 4.02
CA SER A 171 -13.41 21.91 4.19
C SER A 171 -13.42 22.82 2.97
N TYR A 172 -14.40 22.59 2.07
CA TYR A 172 -14.72 23.48 0.96
C TYR A 172 -15.50 24.68 1.48
#